data_8cbe2e2a80044dcc294c7b28bcc599b4
#
_entry.id   8cbe2e2a80044dcc294c7b28bcc599b4
#
_cell.length_a   1.000
_cell.length_b   1.000
_cell.length_c   1.000
_cell.angle_alpha   90.00
_cell.angle_beta   90.00
_cell.angle_gamma   90.00
#
_symmetry.space_group_name_H-M   'P 1'
#
loop_
_entity.id
_entity.type
_entity.pdbx_description
1 polymer ?
#
loop_
_entity_poly.entity_id
_entity_poly.type
_entity_poly.pdbx_seq_one_letter_code
_entity_poly.pdbx_strand_id
1 'polypeptide(L)'
;PFAYDKLLANIGSMSNQGLEIGVSITPVQKKDMELNINMNLSWQKNNLLSLSGEYKGMQMSAADITAMGALSGAGQHGGYNNVVYQIVGQPLGVFYLPHCKGIIEDGNGHYRYDIEDLDKNGTVDLSDGGDRYIAGQATPKLTLGSNISFRYRDWYLSLQMNGAFGHK
;
A
#
# COMPACT_ATOMS: atom_id res chain seq x y z
N PRO A 1 31.49 -25.08 14.70
CA PRO A 1 30.28 -24.86 13.92
C PRO A 1 29.88 -23.40 14.06
N PHE A 2 29.88 -22.65 12.94
CA PHE A 2 29.42 -21.30 12.97
C PHE A 2 27.88 -21.33 12.88
N ALA A 3 27.22 -21.07 13.98
CA ALA A 3 25.80 -20.88 14.02
C ALA A 3 25.51 -19.42 13.57
N TYR A 4 24.81 -19.24 12.48
CA TYR A 4 24.27 -17.93 12.09
C TYR A 4 22.99 -17.71 12.91
N ASP A 5 22.94 -16.64 13.67
CA ASP A 5 21.74 -16.27 14.46
C ASP A 5 20.58 -15.84 13.57
N LYS A 6 20.86 -15.39 12.33
CA LYS A 6 19.87 -14.95 11.36
C LYS A 6 20.29 -15.29 9.94
N LEU A 7 19.36 -15.81 9.16
CA LEU A 7 19.50 -16.10 7.75
C LEU A 7 18.41 -15.36 6.96
N LEU A 8 18.83 -14.56 5.97
CA LEU A 8 17.90 -14.01 5.00
C LEU A 8 17.78 -14.96 3.81
N ALA A 9 16.58 -15.45 3.56
CA ALA A 9 16.29 -16.37 2.47
C ALA A 9 15.00 -15.96 1.73
N ASN A 10 14.96 -16.13 0.41
CA ASN A 10 13.76 -15.95 -0.37
C ASN A 10 12.91 -17.21 -0.31
N ILE A 11 11.96 -17.24 0.59
CA ILE A 11 11.08 -18.39 0.83
C ILE A 11 9.61 -18.11 0.49
N GLY A 12 9.25 -16.85 0.28
CA GLY A 12 7.89 -16.46 -0.07
C GLY A 12 7.65 -16.43 -1.58
N SER A 13 6.39 -16.34 -1.96
CA SER A 13 5.94 -16.13 -3.33
C SER A 13 4.90 -15.03 -3.40
N MET A 14 4.93 -14.29 -4.51
CA MET A 14 3.96 -13.24 -4.81
C MET A 14 3.58 -13.25 -6.28
N SER A 15 2.38 -12.81 -6.58
CA SER A 15 1.97 -12.49 -7.94
C SER A 15 1.93 -10.99 -8.16
N ASN A 16 2.32 -10.57 -9.35
CA ASN A 16 2.17 -9.18 -9.80
C ASN A 16 1.58 -9.18 -11.21
N GLN A 17 0.52 -8.42 -11.40
CA GLN A 17 -0.18 -8.28 -12.68
C GLN A 17 -0.38 -6.80 -12.96
N GLY A 18 -0.29 -6.42 -14.24
CA GLY A 18 -0.48 -5.04 -14.62
C GLY A 18 -0.83 -4.87 -16.09
N LEU A 19 -1.35 -3.69 -16.41
CA LEU A 19 -1.61 -3.22 -17.74
C LEU A 19 -1.05 -1.81 -17.87
N GLU A 20 -0.25 -1.59 -18.91
CA GLU A 20 0.29 -0.28 -19.23
C GLU A 20 -0.18 0.15 -20.62
N ILE A 21 -0.65 1.38 -20.72
CA ILE A 21 -1.12 1.99 -21.95
C ILE A 21 -0.36 3.30 -22.14
N GLY A 22 0.36 3.41 -23.25
CA GLY A 22 1.01 4.64 -23.68
C GLY A 22 0.34 5.19 -24.94
N VAL A 23 0.04 6.48 -24.94
CA VAL A 23 -0.51 7.19 -26.10
C VAL A 23 0.35 8.40 -26.37
N SER A 24 0.80 8.54 -27.62
CA SER A 24 1.54 9.71 -28.11
C SER A 24 0.90 10.18 -29.41
N ILE A 25 0.37 11.38 -29.41
CA ILE A 25 -0.32 11.95 -30.55
C ILE A 25 0.12 13.40 -30.81
N THR A 26 0.12 13.78 -32.07
CA THR A 26 0.33 15.16 -32.51
C THR A 26 -0.90 15.63 -33.31
N PRO A 27 -1.99 16.00 -32.58
CA PRO A 27 -3.26 16.33 -33.25
C PRO A 27 -3.20 17.58 -34.12
N VAL A 28 -2.23 18.44 -33.90
CA VAL A 28 -2.00 19.62 -34.70
C VAL A 28 -0.51 19.70 -35.03
N GLN A 29 -0.21 19.72 -36.34
CA GLN A 29 1.11 19.99 -36.87
C GLN A 29 1.03 20.91 -38.07
N LYS A 30 1.32 22.21 -37.87
CA LYS A 30 1.34 23.26 -38.90
C LYS A 30 2.63 24.06 -38.77
N LYS A 31 2.93 24.87 -39.80
CA LYS A 31 4.15 25.69 -39.84
C LYS A 31 4.38 26.49 -38.54
N ASP A 32 3.33 27.16 -38.07
CA ASP A 32 3.40 28.07 -36.91
C ASP A 32 2.74 27.50 -35.63
N MET A 33 2.20 26.27 -35.69
CA MET A 33 1.47 25.69 -34.56
C MET A 33 1.67 24.17 -34.47
N GLU A 34 1.98 23.68 -33.28
CA GLU A 34 2.15 22.27 -33.01
C GLU A 34 1.61 21.93 -31.61
N LEU A 35 0.87 20.84 -31.51
CA LEU A 35 0.35 20.32 -30.26
C LEU A 35 0.77 18.84 -30.15
N ASN A 36 1.55 18.52 -29.12
CA ASN A 36 1.93 17.15 -28.80
C ASN A 36 1.28 16.77 -27.46
N ILE A 37 0.72 15.58 -27.41
CA ILE A 37 0.10 15.00 -26.21
C ILE A 37 0.69 13.62 -26.02
N ASN A 38 1.35 13.41 -24.88
CA ASN A 38 1.84 12.12 -24.43
C ASN A 38 1.13 11.76 -23.14
N MET A 39 0.58 10.56 -23.07
CA MET A 39 -0.12 10.04 -21.89
C MET A 39 0.33 8.62 -21.65
N ASN A 40 0.50 8.28 -20.39
CA ASN A 40 0.74 6.92 -19.92
C ASN A 40 -0.18 6.61 -18.74
N LEU A 41 -0.76 5.44 -18.79
CA LEU A 41 -1.60 4.88 -17.74
C LEU A 41 -1.02 3.53 -17.36
N SER A 42 -0.80 3.30 -16.07
CA SER A 42 -0.37 2.01 -15.56
C SER A 42 -1.31 1.57 -14.45
N TRP A 43 -1.91 0.41 -14.64
CA TRP A 43 -2.68 -0.28 -13.62
C TRP A 43 -1.90 -1.50 -13.12
N GLN A 44 -1.87 -1.68 -11.80
CA GLN A 44 -1.17 -2.81 -11.19
C GLN A 44 -1.95 -3.41 -10.03
N LYS A 45 -1.79 -4.73 -9.89
CA LYS A 45 -2.30 -5.52 -8.76
C LYS A 45 -1.23 -6.50 -8.34
N ASN A 46 -0.83 -6.45 -7.08
CA ASN A 46 0.03 -7.45 -6.48
C ASN A 46 -0.73 -8.25 -5.42
N ASN A 47 -0.27 -9.46 -5.15
CA ASN A 47 -0.83 -10.33 -4.12
C ASN A 47 0.28 -11.22 -3.54
N LEU A 48 0.37 -11.25 -2.22
CA LEU A 48 1.25 -12.15 -1.50
C LEU A 48 0.61 -13.54 -1.44
N LEU A 49 1.26 -14.55 -2.02
CA LEU A 49 0.71 -15.89 -2.11
C LEU A 49 1.14 -16.77 -0.95
N SER A 50 2.39 -16.61 -0.48
CA SER A 50 2.95 -17.43 0.59
C SER A 50 4.11 -16.70 1.26
N LEU A 51 4.28 -16.93 2.55
CA LEU A 51 5.47 -16.59 3.34
C LEU A 51 6.23 -17.86 3.80
N SER A 52 6.03 -18.97 3.11
CA SER A 52 6.69 -20.24 3.35
C SER A 52 7.35 -20.77 2.09
N GLY A 53 8.34 -21.62 2.26
CA GLY A 53 9.06 -22.25 1.16
C GLY A 53 10.20 -23.12 1.65
N GLU A 54 10.96 -23.69 0.73
CA GLU A 54 12.09 -24.55 1.02
C GLU A 54 13.41 -23.81 0.75
N TYR A 55 14.34 -23.92 1.69
CA TYR A 55 15.72 -23.47 1.53
C TYR A 55 16.70 -24.59 1.87
N LYS A 56 17.46 -25.05 0.86
CA LYS A 56 18.46 -26.13 0.99
C LYS A 56 17.90 -27.40 1.67
N GLY A 57 16.70 -27.84 1.28
CA GLY A 57 16.07 -29.03 1.80
C GLY A 57 15.35 -28.83 3.16
N MET A 58 15.38 -27.63 3.72
CA MET A 58 14.68 -27.29 4.96
C MET A 58 13.42 -26.49 4.65
N GLN A 59 12.28 -26.92 5.19
CA GLN A 59 11.05 -26.17 5.15
C GLN A 59 11.15 -24.98 6.12
N MET A 60 10.87 -23.81 5.59
CA MET A 60 10.87 -22.55 6.34
C MET A 60 9.52 -21.87 6.18
N SER A 61 9.00 -21.31 7.25
CA SER A 61 7.74 -20.57 7.22
C SER A 61 7.82 -19.34 8.12
N ALA A 62 7.14 -18.28 7.72
CA ALA A 62 6.79 -17.17 8.60
C ALA A 62 5.28 -17.20 8.88
N ALA A 63 4.84 -16.43 9.87
CA ALA A 63 3.41 -16.28 10.13
C ALA A 63 2.72 -15.61 8.91
N ASP A 64 1.48 -16.03 8.64
CA ASP A 64 0.67 -15.49 7.53
C ASP A 64 0.37 -13.99 7.69
N ILE A 65 0.51 -13.47 8.91
CA ILE A 65 0.43 -12.05 9.25
C ILE A 65 1.76 -11.64 9.86
N THR A 66 2.49 -10.75 9.20
CA THR A 66 3.81 -10.30 9.64
C THR A 66 3.90 -8.77 9.60
N ALA A 67 4.23 -8.17 10.74
CA ALA A 67 4.45 -6.72 10.84
C ALA A 67 5.70 -6.29 10.08
N MET A 68 5.60 -5.22 9.27
CA MET A 68 6.68 -4.68 8.46
C MET A 68 7.11 -3.28 8.85
N GLY A 69 6.21 -2.50 9.40
CA GLY A 69 6.51 -1.12 9.75
C GLY A 69 5.63 -0.59 10.86
N ALA A 70 6.24 0.26 11.69
CA ALA A 70 5.62 0.92 12.81
C ALA A 70 5.59 2.43 12.61
N LEU A 71 4.59 3.10 13.19
CA LEU A 71 4.58 4.55 13.33
C LEU A 71 5.43 4.96 14.53
N SER A 72 6.46 5.75 14.28
CA SER A 72 7.28 6.34 15.33
C SER A 72 6.63 7.63 15.83
N GLY A 73 6.43 7.74 17.14
CA GLY A 73 5.91 8.96 17.79
C GLY A 73 4.41 9.19 17.63
N ALA A 74 3.66 8.37 16.95
CA ALA A 74 2.21 8.39 17.01
C ALA A 74 1.78 7.85 18.37
N GLY A 75 1.22 8.69 19.22
CA GLY A 75 0.74 8.35 20.56
C GLY A 75 -0.39 7.31 20.52
N GLN A 76 -0.11 6.14 20.05
CA GLN A 76 -1.06 5.03 20.03
C GLN A 76 -1.11 4.41 21.41
N HIS A 77 -2.23 4.58 22.09
CA HIS A 77 -2.49 3.90 23.35
C HIS A 77 -2.52 2.38 23.13
N GLY A 78 -1.84 1.63 24.01
CA GLY A 78 -1.80 0.18 23.99
C GLY A 78 -0.55 -0.45 23.37
N GLY A 79 0.44 0.35 22.94
CA GLY A 79 1.76 -0.17 22.50
C GLY A 79 1.79 -0.85 21.14
N TYR A 80 0.70 -0.82 20.39
CA TYR A 80 0.60 -1.37 19.04
C TYR A 80 1.01 -0.31 18.01
N ASN A 81 2.30 -0.22 17.74
CA ASN A 81 2.85 0.75 16.80
C ASN A 81 2.90 0.25 15.35
N ASN A 82 2.71 -1.04 15.14
CA ASN A 82 2.75 -1.62 13.81
C ASN A 82 1.48 -1.29 13.04
N VAL A 83 1.65 -0.74 11.85
CA VAL A 83 0.55 -0.31 10.97
C VAL A 83 0.64 -0.92 9.58
N VAL A 84 1.85 -1.26 9.12
CA VAL A 84 2.10 -1.86 7.81
C VAL A 84 2.39 -3.34 8.00
N TYR A 85 1.66 -4.17 7.28
CA TYR A 85 1.74 -5.62 7.39
C TYR A 85 1.88 -6.29 6.03
N GLN A 86 2.51 -7.45 6.05
CA GLN A 86 2.39 -8.47 5.01
C GLN A 86 1.41 -9.52 5.48
N ILE A 87 0.34 -9.72 4.71
CA ILE A 87 -0.71 -10.68 5.00
C ILE A 87 -0.89 -11.57 3.77
N VAL A 88 -0.80 -12.88 3.94
CA VAL A 88 -1.03 -13.84 2.85
C VAL A 88 -2.43 -13.67 2.28
N GLY A 89 -2.53 -13.65 0.95
CA GLY A 89 -3.77 -13.38 0.24
C GLY A 89 -4.09 -11.89 0.02
N GLN A 90 -3.24 -10.98 0.53
CA GLN A 90 -3.43 -9.53 0.41
C GLN A 90 -2.33 -8.87 -0.42
N PRO A 91 -2.53 -7.63 -0.88
CA PRO A 91 -1.46 -6.83 -1.45
C PRO A 91 -0.30 -6.61 -0.48
N LEU A 92 0.90 -6.37 -1.02
CA LEU A 92 2.05 -6.02 -0.19
C LEU A 92 1.85 -4.67 0.51
N GLY A 93 2.24 -4.61 1.78
CA GLY A 93 2.25 -3.38 2.55
C GLY A 93 0.85 -2.82 2.81
N VAL A 94 -0.06 -3.68 3.25
CA VAL A 94 -1.40 -3.25 3.68
C VAL A 94 -1.36 -2.56 5.03
N PHE A 95 -2.24 -1.58 5.20
CA PHE A 95 -2.51 -0.98 6.50
C PHE A 95 -3.51 -1.86 7.25
N TYR A 96 -3.05 -2.52 8.31
CA TYR A 96 -3.85 -3.41 9.13
C TYR A 96 -4.02 -2.80 10.52
N LEU A 97 -5.20 -2.23 10.77
CA LEU A 97 -5.46 -1.29 11.85
C LEU A 97 -6.74 -1.66 12.62
N PRO A 98 -6.84 -1.31 13.91
CA PRO A 98 -8.11 -1.31 14.61
C PRO A 98 -9.02 -0.21 14.05
N HIS A 99 -10.32 -0.48 14.01
CA HIS A 99 -11.32 0.51 13.60
C HIS A 99 -11.79 1.30 14.82
N CYS A 100 -11.49 2.59 14.85
CA CYS A 100 -11.93 3.49 15.91
C CYS A 100 -13.26 4.15 15.51
N LYS A 101 -14.31 3.92 16.26
CA LYS A 101 -15.63 4.54 16.06
C LYS A 101 -15.72 5.96 16.63
N GLY A 102 -14.83 6.30 17.57
CA GLY A 102 -14.83 7.59 18.22
C GLY A 102 -14.09 7.58 19.55
N ILE A 103 -14.44 8.55 20.41
CA ILE A 103 -13.92 8.68 21.77
C ILE A 103 -15.09 8.57 22.72
N ILE A 104 -14.95 7.74 23.74
CA ILE A 104 -15.96 7.56 24.79
C ILE A 104 -15.37 7.91 26.15
N GLU A 105 -16.23 8.41 27.04
CA GLU A 105 -15.92 8.63 28.46
C GLU A 105 -16.15 7.35 29.25
N ASP A 106 -15.24 6.99 30.16
CA ASP A 106 -15.30 5.77 30.96
C ASP A 106 -16.16 5.89 32.24
N GLY A 107 -16.88 7.01 32.40
CA GLY A 107 -17.70 7.30 33.57
C GLY A 107 -16.92 7.86 34.77
N ASN A 108 -15.60 7.96 34.71
CA ASN A 108 -14.71 8.52 35.73
C ASN A 108 -14.04 9.83 35.27
N GLY A 109 -14.50 10.40 34.15
CA GLY A 109 -13.94 11.61 33.57
C GLY A 109 -12.69 11.34 32.69
N HIS A 110 -12.36 10.08 32.41
CA HIS A 110 -11.30 9.73 31.47
C HIS A 110 -11.89 9.37 30.10
N TYR A 111 -11.16 9.72 29.07
CA TYR A 111 -11.52 9.45 27.68
C TYR A 111 -10.68 8.33 27.12
N ARG A 112 -11.31 7.42 26.36
CA ARG A 112 -10.64 6.35 25.64
C ARG A 112 -11.18 6.21 24.22
N TYR A 113 -10.41 5.60 23.35
CA TYR A 113 -10.87 5.26 22.01
C TYR A 113 -11.93 4.15 22.08
N ASP A 114 -13.03 4.32 21.36
CA ASP A 114 -14.04 3.30 21.12
C ASP A 114 -13.60 2.46 19.93
N ILE A 115 -12.91 1.37 20.22
CA ILE A 115 -12.46 0.43 19.19
C ILE A 115 -13.56 -0.59 18.93
N GLU A 116 -13.82 -0.86 17.67
CA GLU A 116 -14.82 -1.80 17.22
C GLU A 116 -14.38 -3.24 17.50
N ASP A 117 -15.25 -4.01 18.17
CA ASP A 117 -15.18 -5.46 18.27
C ASP A 117 -15.73 -6.05 16.95
N LEU A 118 -14.82 -6.43 16.05
CA LEU A 118 -15.17 -6.82 14.68
C LEU A 118 -15.75 -8.24 14.61
N ASP A 119 -15.30 -9.15 15.48
CA ASP A 119 -15.78 -10.52 15.54
C ASP A 119 -17.01 -10.68 16.47
N LYS A 120 -17.35 -9.62 17.22
CA LYS A 120 -18.51 -9.53 18.14
C LYS A 120 -18.47 -10.55 19.27
N ASN A 121 -17.27 -10.88 19.75
CA ASN A 121 -17.06 -11.80 20.87
C ASN A 121 -17.23 -11.13 22.24
N GLY A 122 -17.42 -9.81 22.29
CA GLY A 122 -17.61 -9.01 23.50
C GLY A 122 -16.32 -8.46 24.12
N THR A 123 -15.17 -8.71 23.50
CA THR A 123 -13.86 -8.22 23.94
C THR A 123 -13.07 -7.67 22.76
N VAL A 124 -12.40 -6.53 22.95
CA VAL A 124 -11.55 -5.95 21.91
C VAL A 124 -10.14 -6.56 22.01
N ASP A 125 -9.75 -7.30 20.99
CA ASP A 125 -8.41 -7.88 20.83
C ASP A 125 -7.64 -7.14 19.71
N LEU A 126 -6.53 -6.48 20.08
CA LEU A 126 -5.67 -5.76 19.15
C LEU A 126 -4.45 -6.56 18.68
N SER A 127 -4.39 -7.83 18.98
CA SER A 127 -3.33 -8.73 18.50
C SER A 127 -3.44 -8.98 16.99
N ASP A 128 -2.43 -9.62 16.42
CA ASP A 128 -2.45 -10.02 15.02
C ASP A 128 -3.49 -11.13 14.83
N GLY A 129 -4.48 -10.85 13.98
CA GLY A 129 -5.63 -11.73 13.77
C GLY A 129 -6.87 -11.38 14.61
N GLY A 130 -6.76 -10.42 15.55
CA GLY A 130 -7.89 -9.90 16.33
C GLY A 130 -8.70 -8.82 15.62
N ASP A 131 -9.24 -7.86 16.38
CA ASP A 131 -10.16 -6.80 15.93
C ASP A 131 -9.49 -5.71 15.10
N ARG A 132 -8.91 -6.13 13.98
CA ARG A 132 -8.23 -5.27 13.03
C ARG A 132 -8.77 -5.50 11.62
N TYR A 133 -8.72 -4.48 10.79
CA TYR A 133 -9.16 -4.54 9.41
C TYR A 133 -8.12 -3.96 8.46
N ILE A 134 -8.22 -4.33 7.19
CA ILE A 134 -7.37 -3.78 6.13
C ILE A 134 -7.94 -2.43 5.72
N ALA A 135 -7.31 -1.36 6.20
CA ALA A 135 -7.74 0.01 5.94
C ALA A 135 -7.36 0.50 4.53
N GLY A 136 -6.38 -0.15 3.90
CA GLY A 136 -5.90 0.18 2.57
C GLY A 136 -4.50 -0.36 2.32
N GLN A 137 -3.86 0.16 1.28
CA GLN A 137 -2.49 -0.20 0.90
C GLN A 137 -1.70 1.05 0.52
N ALA A 138 -0.39 1.02 0.73
CA ALA A 138 0.50 2.14 0.40
C ALA A 138 0.79 2.24 -1.11
N THR A 139 0.74 1.10 -1.83
CA THR A 139 1.05 1.04 -3.26
C THR A 139 -0.16 1.50 -4.08
N PRO A 140 -0.01 2.48 -4.99
CA PRO A 140 -1.09 2.88 -5.89
C PRO A 140 -1.51 1.73 -6.81
N LYS A 141 -2.81 1.62 -7.07
CA LYS A 141 -3.36 0.66 -8.05
C LYS A 141 -3.32 1.20 -9.48
N LEU A 142 -3.37 2.51 -9.61
CA LEU A 142 -3.41 3.20 -10.88
C LEU A 142 -2.48 4.41 -10.83
N THR A 143 -1.61 4.56 -11.82
CA THR A 143 -0.82 5.76 -12.03
C THR A 143 -1.10 6.33 -13.41
N LEU A 144 -1.12 7.64 -13.49
CA LEU A 144 -1.32 8.41 -14.71
C LEU A 144 -0.18 9.41 -14.85
N GLY A 145 0.44 9.45 -16.02
CA GLY A 145 1.34 10.50 -16.43
C GLY A 145 0.82 11.19 -17.70
N SER A 146 0.99 12.47 -17.80
CA SER A 146 0.65 13.22 -19.02
C SER A 146 1.63 14.36 -19.23
N ASN A 147 2.06 14.54 -20.48
CA ASN A 147 2.82 15.68 -20.93
C ASN A 147 2.14 16.26 -22.16
N ILE A 148 1.73 17.52 -22.07
CA ILE A 148 1.12 18.27 -23.17
C ILE A 148 2.07 19.40 -23.50
N SER A 149 2.51 19.49 -24.77
CA SER A 149 3.31 20.59 -25.25
C SER A 149 2.62 21.27 -26.43
N PHE A 150 2.56 22.58 -26.35
CA PHE A 150 1.95 23.42 -27.36
C PHE A 150 2.95 24.49 -27.79
N ARG A 151 3.17 24.62 -29.10
CA ARG A 151 3.96 25.67 -29.73
C ARG A 151 3.10 26.47 -30.67
N TYR A 152 3.16 27.76 -30.53
CA TYR A 152 2.54 28.70 -31.48
C TYR A 152 3.52 29.83 -31.80
N ARG A 153 4.07 29.86 -33.00
CA ARG A 153 5.17 30.76 -33.42
C ARG A 153 6.33 30.67 -32.42
N ASP A 154 6.63 31.77 -31.75
CA ASP A 154 7.72 31.92 -30.76
C ASP A 154 7.28 31.56 -29.33
N TRP A 155 5.99 31.23 -29.15
CA TRP A 155 5.46 30.82 -27.83
C TRP A 155 5.50 29.32 -27.67
N TYR A 156 5.94 28.90 -26.48
CA TYR A 156 5.96 27.49 -26.08
C TYR A 156 5.34 27.32 -24.69
N LEU A 157 4.40 26.39 -24.59
CA LEU A 157 3.78 25.98 -23.33
C LEU A 157 3.97 24.48 -23.14
N SER A 158 4.40 24.08 -21.96
CA SER A 158 4.46 22.67 -21.56
C SER A 158 3.74 22.47 -20.24
N LEU A 159 2.86 21.46 -20.21
CA LEU A 159 2.12 21.05 -19.02
C LEU A 159 2.42 19.58 -18.73
N GLN A 160 2.94 19.33 -17.53
CA GLN A 160 3.18 17.98 -17.04
C GLN A 160 2.27 17.68 -15.84
N MET A 161 1.58 16.55 -15.89
CA MET A 161 0.68 16.08 -14.84
C MET A 161 1.02 14.66 -14.46
N ASN A 162 0.99 14.36 -13.17
CA ASN A 162 1.14 13.01 -12.63
C ASN A 162 0.06 12.77 -11.59
N GLY A 163 -0.48 11.57 -11.59
CA GLY A 163 -1.51 11.13 -10.65
C GLY A 163 -1.24 9.73 -10.16
N ALA A 164 -1.60 9.47 -8.91
CA ALA A 164 -1.56 8.15 -8.30
C ALA A 164 -2.85 7.92 -7.52
N PHE A 165 -3.48 6.76 -7.70
CA PHE A 165 -4.82 6.48 -7.21
C PHE A 165 -4.91 5.07 -6.61
N GLY A 166 -5.86 4.89 -5.68
CA GLY A 166 -6.14 3.59 -5.09
C GLY A 166 -5.16 3.16 -4.00
N HIS A 167 -4.43 4.12 -3.43
CA HIS A 167 -3.63 3.99 -2.20
C HIS A 167 -4.26 4.84 -1.08
N LYS A 168 -3.86 4.59 0.14
CA LYS A 168 -4.21 5.37 1.33
C LYS A 168 -2.97 5.83 2.04
#